data_af45766bf2db0cdebd5cf706e03dee9e
#
_entry.id   af45766bf2db0cdebd5cf706e03dee9e
#
_cell.length_a   1.000
_cell.length_b   1.000
_cell.length_c   1.000
_cell.angle_alpha   90.00
_cell.angle_beta   90.00
_cell.angle_gamma   90.00
#
_symmetry.space_group_name_H-M   'P 1'
#
loop_
_entity.id
_entity.type
_entity.pdbx_description
1 polymer ?
#
loop_
_entity_poly.entity_id
_entity_poly.type
_entity_poly.pdbx_seq_one_letter_code
_entity_poly.pdbx_strand_id
1 'polypeptide(L)'
;MAVTSTKVISVVTFLKNDKLCIPHFQRPYKWTVKNVIQLLEDLERFKNQTSYRIGTIIVHLDKGHYNIVDGQQRTLTLCLILKAIHNSQVDLSDVTKRQVADVIQKLFDPAFKSEISKQHIRENYAEIQRRVRNMDDEVINFLLNGCELTYLVIDDLSEAFQFFDSQNSRGKELDPHDLLKAYHLRELRTEPTKDEINVTKLVQAWEDMDSKQLASLFSNFLYRIRGWSKGNSSRYFTKADINLFKGVNLNKTEKYPYTELLSFVKDHHDNPAAGGQKIEFPFQIDQTIINGTNFFEMISHYKNVFDKIRALPDNLSKDAKEIVDTINNYAGMDRTGDKYVRMIFDCALMYYLDKFGDREPSKAIVHIFIWAYSLRLEYQSLQLASVDNYIVTKMNIFKKIKDSVHKEDIFQMDLPFIQKPYESDKTTKIKDLFVKMNYCEQND
;
A
#
# COMPACT_ATOMS: atom_id res chain seq x y z
N MET A 1 -25.55 -11.03 -9.05
CA MET A 1 -25.40 -10.61 -7.65
C MET A 1 -25.33 -11.85 -6.78
N ALA A 2 -24.17 -12.15 -6.25
CA ALA A 2 -23.92 -13.37 -5.47
C ALA A 2 -24.04 -13.13 -3.94
N VAL A 3 -24.94 -12.23 -3.50
CA VAL A 3 -25.30 -12.14 -2.09
C VAL A 3 -26.16 -13.34 -1.76
N THR A 4 -25.57 -14.34 -1.11
CA THR A 4 -26.24 -15.60 -0.75
C THR A 4 -27.23 -15.39 0.39
N SER A 5 -26.91 -14.52 1.35
CA SER A 5 -27.84 -14.15 2.42
C SER A 5 -27.48 -12.84 3.09
N THR A 6 -28.51 -12.10 3.51
CA THR A 6 -28.42 -10.92 4.38
C THR A 6 -29.31 -11.14 5.58
N LYS A 7 -28.73 -11.07 6.79
CA LYS A 7 -29.46 -11.28 8.04
C LYS A 7 -29.01 -10.27 9.09
N VAL A 8 -29.89 -9.92 9.98
CA VAL A 8 -29.55 -9.25 11.23
C VAL A 8 -29.45 -10.34 12.30
N ILE A 9 -28.29 -10.42 12.94
CA ILE A 9 -28.03 -11.45 13.96
C ILE A 9 -27.44 -10.83 15.22
N SER A 10 -27.68 -11.43 16.36
CA SER A 10 -27.07 -10.99 17.63
C SER A 10 -25.58 -11.37 17.68
N VAL A 11 -24.85 -10.66 18.54
CA VAL A 11 -23.41 -10.93 18.77
C VAL A 11 -23.18 -12.38 19.19
N VAL A 12 -24.01 -12.91 20.08
CA VAL A 12 -23.91 -14.32 20.52
C VAL A 12 -24.10 -15.30 19.37
N THR A 13 -25.04 -15.03 18.47
CA THR A 13 -25.29 -15.88 17.30
C THR A 13 -24.12 -15.84 16.32
N PHE A 14 -23.57 -14.65 16.10
CA PHE A 14 -22.43 -14.46 15.22
C PHE A 14 -21.19 -15.20 15.74
N LEU A 15 -20.82 -14.98 17.00
CA LEU A 15 -19.59 -15.54 17.58
C LEU A 15 -19.66 -17.04 17.90
N LYS A 16 -20.87 -17.64 17.93
CA LYS A 16 -21.04 -19.09 18.00
C LYS A 16 -20.71 -19.85 16.71
N ASN A 17 -20.47 -19.14 15.62
CA ASN A 17 -20.08 -19.77 14.36
C ASN A 17 -18.61 -20.21 14.39
N ASP A 18 -18.35 -21.47 14.62
CA ASP A 18 -17.03 -22.11 14.69
C ASP A 18 -16.29 -22.18 13.35
N LYS A 19 -16.98 -21.84 12.23
CA LYS A 19 -16.41 -21.79 10.88
C LYS A 19 -15.97 -20.39 10.47
N LEU A 20 -16.04 -19.41 11.38
CA LEU A 20 -15.49 -18.07 11.13
C LEU A 20 -13.99 -18.13 11.07
N CYS A 21 -13.41 -17.43 10.10
CA CYS A 21 -11.96 -17.26 10.03
C CYS A 21 -11.58 -15.87 9.52
N ILE A 22 -10.38 -15.44 9.92
CA ILE A 22 -9.75 -14.22 9.39
C ILE A 22 -8.75 -14.66 8.33
N PRO A 23 -8.99 -14.32 7.06
CA PRO A 23 -8.04 -14.65 5.99
C PRO A 23 -6.69 -13.96 6.19
N HIS A 24 -5.61 -14.58 5.69
CA HIS A 24 -4.26 -14.02 5.76
C HIS A 24 -4.09 -12.67 5.04
N PHE A 25 -4.99 -12.30 4.17
CA PHE A 25 -4.96 -11.03 3.46
C PHE A 25 -5.57 -9.86 4.25
N GLN A 26 -6.14 -10.10 5.42
CA GLN A 26 -6.70 -9.03 6.24
C GLN A 26 -5.58 -8.19 6.85
N ARG A 27 -5.84 -6.86 6.90
CA ARG A 27 -4.91 -5.91 7.52
C ARG A 27 -4.69 -6.23 9.00
N PRO A 28 -3.55 -5.82 9.59
CA PRO A 28 -3.32 -5.96 11.02
C PRO A 28 -4.44 -5.36 11.87
N TYR A 29 -4.61 -5.87 13.07
CA TYR A 29 -5.50 -5.25 14.05
C TYR A 29 -4.95 -3.88 14.45
N LYS A 30 -5.69 -2.80 14.16
CA LYS A 30 -5.25 -1.42 14.32
C LYS A 30 -6.19 -0.56 15.17
N TRP A 31 -7.27 -1.13 15.72
CA TRP A 31 -8.09 -0.38 16.67
C TRP A 31 -7.26 0.02 17.87
N THR A 32 -7.38 1.29 18.25
CA THR A 32 -6.73 1.86 19.41
C THR A 32 -7.63 1.74 20.63
N VAL A 33 -7.08 2.00 21.80
CA VAL A 33 -7.83 2.08 23.07
C VAL A 33 -9.05 3.02 22.96
N LYS A 34 -8.96 4.09 22.19
CA LYS A 34 -10.10 5.00 21.92
C LYS A 34 -11.29 4.30 21.28
N ASN A 35 -11.06 3.46 20.28
CA ASN A 35 -12.13 2.74 19.60
C ASN A 35 -12.82 1.73 20.52
N VAL A 36 -12.03 1.08 21.37
CA VAL A 36 -12.53 0.15 22.36
C VAL A 36 -13.38 0.86 23.42
N ILE A 37 -12.86 1.98 23.94
CA ILE A 37 -13.59 2.80 24.91
C ILE A 37 -14.94 3.23 24.37
N GLN A 38 -14.95 3.75 23.13
CA GLN A 38 -16.20 4.18 22.49
C GLN A 38 -17.20 3.03 22.36
N LEU A 39 -16.75 1.84 21.93
CA LEU A 39 -17.65 0.68 21.84
C LEU A 39 -18.24 0.31 23.22
N LEU A 40 -17.41 0.30 24.25
CA LEU A 40 -17.88 -0.04 25.61
C LEU A 40 -18.82 1.04 26.19
N GLU A 41 -18.57 2.31 25.92
CA GLU A 41 -19.47 3.41 26.31
C GLU A 41 -20.81 3.36 25.55
N ASP A 42 -20.79 2.95 24.27
CA ASP A 42 -22.03 2.74 23.53
C ASP A 42 -22.85 1.60 24.13
N LEU A 43 -22.24 0.51 24.59
CA LEU A 43 -22.95 -0.58 25.29
C LEU A 43 -23.68 -0.06 26.53
N GLU A 44 -22.99 0.69 27.38
CA GLU A 44 -23.59 1.28 28.57
C GLU A 44 -24.71 2.27 28.23
N ARG A 45 -24.50 3.09 27.22
CA ARG A 45 -25.46 4.10 26.77
C ARG A 45 -26.76 3.52 26.23
N PHE A 46 -26.65 2.40 25.51
CA PHE A 46 -27.78 1.82 24.78
C PHE A 46 -28.39 0.59 25.47
N LYS A 47 -27.89 0.13 26.61
CA LYS A 47 -28.32 -1.08 27.30
C LYS A 47 -29.81 -1.17 27.56
N ASN A 48 -30.49 -0.03 27.73
CA ASN A 48 -31.94 0.03 27.99
C ASN A 48 -32.79 0.01 26.70
N GLN A 49 -32.16 -0.08 25.51
CA GLN A 49 -32.88 -0.22 24.25
C GLN A 49 -33.14 -1.68 23.93
N THR A 50 -34.16 -1.92 23.10
CA THR A 50 -34.52 -3.28 22.65
C THR A 50 -33.40 -3.90 21.83
N SER A 51 -32.73 -3.11 20.97
CA SER A 51 -31.56 -3.53 20.22
C SER A 51 -30.67 -2.34 19.85
N TYR A 52 -29.38 -2.62 19.62
CA TYR A 52 -28.40 -1.67 19.15
C TYR A 52 -27.55 -2.28 18.03
N ARG A 53 -27.53 -1.62 16.88
CA ARG A 53 -26.77 -2.13 15.72
C ARG A 53 -25.33 -1.66 15.75
N ILE A 54 -24.40 -2.58 16.04
CA ILE A 54 -22.97 -2.28 16.13
C ILE A 54 -22.31 -2.12 14.76
N GLY A 55 -22.96 -2.59 13.68
CA GLY A 55 -22.47 -2.39 12.30
C GLY A 55 -22.62 -3.64 11.42
N THR A 56 -21.87 -3.64 10.31
CA THR A 56 -21.94 -4.69 9.29
C THR A 56 -20.73 -5.60 9.38
N ILE A 57 -20.95 -6.90 9.16
CA ILE A 57 -19.92 -7.92 8.93
C ILE A 57 -20.18 -8.54 7.56
N ILE A 58 -19.16 -8.56 6.72
CA ILE A 58 -19.22 -9.21 5.40
C ILE A 58 -18.30 -10.41 5.43
N VAL A 59 -18.83 -11.57 5.06
CA VAL A 59 -18.08 -12.81 4.98
C VAL A 59 -18.15 -13.41 3.58
N HIS A 60 -17.04 -13.94 3.13
CA HIS A 60 -16.96 -14.76 1.92
C HIS A 60 -17.04 -16.24 2.31
N LEU A 61 -18.03 -16.94 1.77
CA LEU A 61 -18.20 -18.37 1.96
C LEU A 61 -17.30 -19.14 0.97
N ASP A 62 -16.29 -19.81 1.49
CA ASP A 62 -15.37 -20.61 0.70
C ASP A 62 -15.16 -21.98 1.36
N LYS A 63 -15.51 -23.06 0.65
CA LYS A 63 -15.34 -24.45 1.12
C LYS A 63 -15.90 -24.71 2.52
N GLY A 64 -17.01 -24.05 2.84
CA GLY A 64 -17.68 -24.19 4.13
C GLY A 64 -17.10 -23.34 5.27
N HIS A 65 -16.10 -22.50 5.00
CA HIS A 65 -15.55 -21.50 5.92
C HIS A 65 -16.09 -20.10 5.61
N TYR A 66 -16.38 -19.34 6.66
CA TYR A 66 -16.84 -17.96 6.57
C TYR A 66 -15.66 -16.99 6.78
N ASN A 67 -15.03 -16.61 5.70
CA ASN A 67 -13.87 -15.70 5.69
C ASN A 67 -14.35 -14.27 5.91
N ILE A 68 -13.97 -13.63 7.00
CA ILE A 68 -14.32 -12.23 7.28
C ILE A 68 -13.63 -11.31 6.28
N VAL A 69 -14.40 -10.63 5.44
CA VAL A 69 -13.90 -9.64 4.47
C VAL A 69 -13.99 -8.23 5.03
N ASP A 70 -15.08 -7.91 5.75
CA ASP A 70 -15.22 -6.65 6.49
C ASP A 70 -15.74 -6.92 7.91
N GLY A 71 -15.40 -5.98 8.82
CA GLY A 71 -15.74 -6.06 10.22
C GLY A 71 -14.72 -6.77 11.10
N GLN A 72 -13.55 -7.12 10.59
CA GLN A 72 -12.47 -7.79 11.32
C GLN A 72 -12.13 -7.11 12.64
N GLN A 73 -11.89 -5.80 12.62
CA GLN A 73 -11.50 -5.03 13.81
C GLN A 73 -12.55 -5.16 14.92
N ARG A 74 -13.82 -5.03 14.55
CA ARG A 74 -14.96 -5.19 15.45
C ARG A 74 -15.07 -6.61 15.99
N THR A 75 -14.98 -7.60 15.11
CA THR A 75 -15.02 -9.01 15.49
C THR A 75 -13.95 -9.36 16.52
N LEU A 76 -12.70 -8.96 16.26
CA LEU A 76 -11.58 -9.21 17.18
C LEU A 76 -11.80 -8.51 18.53
N THR A 77 -12.30 -7.27 18.52
CA THR A 77 -12.59 -6.55 19.77
C THR A 77 -13.70 -7.25 20.56
N LEU A 78 -14.75 -7.73 19.90
CA LEU A 78 -15.79 -8.51 20.56
C LEU A 78 -15.23 -9.81 21.17
N CYS A 79 -14.34 -10.50 20.46
CA CYS A 79 -13.64 -11.67 21.00
C CYS A 79 -12.81 -11.33 22.25
N LEU A 80 -12.09 -10.20 22.24
CA LEU A 80 -11.30 -9.74 23.39
C LEU A 80 -12.20 -9.40 24.59
N ILE A 81 -13.33 -8.75 24.35
CA ILE A 81 -14.33 -8.44 25.40
C ILE A 81 -14.83 -9.73 26.04
N LEU A 82 -15.26 -10.71 25.25
CA LEU A 82 -15.77 -11.97 25.78
C LEU A 82 -14.70 -12.78 26.52
N LYS A 83 -13.47 -12.81 26.04
CA LYS A 83 -12.33 -13.40 26.78
C LYS A 83 -12.10 -12.69 28.13
N ALA A 84 -12.22 -11.38 28.16
CA ALA A 84 -12.06 -10.61 29.41
C ALA A 84 -13.22 -10.88 30.38
N ILE A 85 -14.47 -10.95 29.92
CA ILE A 85 -15.65 -11.30 30.72
C ILE A 85 -15.49 -12.71 31.31
N HIS A 86 -15.12 -13.69 30.47
CA HIS A 86 -14.91 -15.07 30.92
C HIS A 86 -13.83 -15.19 32.01
N ASN A 87 -12.76 -14.41 31.89
CA ASN A 87 -11.63 -14.41 32.84
C ASN A 87 -11.85 -13.47 34.04
N SER A 88 -12.98 -12.77 34.10
CA SER A 88 -13.31 -11.84 35.18
C SER A 88 -14.06 -12.54 36.31
N GLN A 89 -14.13 -11.86 37.46
CA GLN A 89 -14.92 -12.26 38.61
C GLN A 89 -16.28 -11.49 38.68
N VAL A 90 -16.77 -11.02 37.53
CA VAL A 90 -18.05 -10.30 37.47
C VAL A 90 -19.16 -11.26 37.84
N ASP A 91 -20.06 -10.81 38.68
CA ASP A 91 -21.24 -11.61 39.09
C ASP A 91 -22.26 -11.61 37.94
N LEU A 92 -22.46 -12.78 37.34
CA LEU A 92 -23.32 -12.98 36.19
C LEU A 92 -24.43 -13.95 36.55
N SER A 93 -25.60 -13.79 35.95
CA SER A 93 -26.66 -14.75 35.99
C SER A 93 -26.23 -16.10 35.37
N ASP A 94 -26.84 -17.20 35.78
CA ASP A 94 -26.52 -18.52 35.25
C ASP A 94 -26.75 -18.61 33.74
N VAL A 95 -27.71 -17.84 33.21
CA VAL A 95 -28.00 -17.78 31.76
C VAL A 95 -26.86 -17.11 31.02
N THR A 96 -26.44 -15.93 31.49
CA THR A 96 -25.32 -15.17 30.88
C THR A 96 -24.01 -15.95 30.98
N LYS A 97 -23.72 -16.59 32.14
CA LYS A 97 -22.52 -17.43 32.33
C LYS A 97 -22.49 -18.58 31.30
N ARG A 98 -23.61 -19.28 31.10
CA ARG A 98 -23.69 -20.36 30.10
C ARG A 98 -23.50 -19.85 28.69
N GLN A 99 -24.11 -18.71 28.32
CA GLN A 99 -23.95 -18.12 26.99
C GLN A 99 -22.50 -17.72 26.72
N VAL A 100 -21.82 -17.07 27.67
CA VAL A 100 -20.39 -16.71 27.55
C VAL A 100 -19.54 -17.98 27.40
N ALA A 101 -19.75 -19.00 28.22
CA ALA A 101 -19.00 -20.26 28.14
C ALA A 101 -19.18 -20.95 26.77
N ASP A 102 -20.42 -21.02 26.27
CA ASP A 102 -20.74 -21.60 24.96
C ASP A 102 -20.02 -20.85 23.80
N VAL A 103 -19.98 -19.53 23.88
CA VAL A 103 -19.27 -18.73 22.86
C VAL A 103 -17.78 -18.96 22.95
N ILE A 104 -17.18 -18.94 24.14
CA ILE A 104 -15.75 -19.14 24.36
C ILE A 104 -15.28 -20.48 23.81
N GLN A 105 -16.04 -21.55 23.96
CA GLN A 105 -15.72 -22.88 23.43
C GLN A 105 -15.63 -22.91 21.89
N LYS A 106 -16.41 -22.05 21.22
CA LYS A 106 -16.47 -21.96 19.75
C LYS A 106 -15.68 -20.79 19.16
N LEU A 107 -15.14 -19.96 20.03
CA LEU A 107 -14.47 -18.74 19.62
C LEU A 107 -13.19 -19.10 18.86
N PHE A 108 -13.08 -18.61 17.61
CA PHE A 108 -11.87 -18.76 16.86
C PHE A 108 -10.71 -17.96 17.50
N ASP A 109 -9.52 -18.52 17.47
CA ASP A 109 -8.33 -17.93 18.07
C ASP A 109 -7.28 -17.67 16.98
N PRO A 110 -7.30 -16.49 16.33
CA PRO A 110 -6.38 -16.19 15.25
C PRO A 110 -4.97 -16.00 15.77
N ALA A 111 -3.99 -16.66 15.14
CA ALA A 111 -2.58 -16.42 15.40
C ALA A 111 -2.14 -15.11 14.74
N PHE A 112 -1.79 -14.11 15.54
CA PHE A 112 -1.28 -12.84 15.04
C PHE A 112 0.24 -12.88 14.87
N LYS A 113 0.71 -12.72 13.63
CA LYS A 113 2.14 -12.63 13.31
C LYS A 113 2.67 -11.18 13.38
N SER A 114 1.82 -10.20 13.07
CA SER A 114 2.19 -8.78 13.06
C SER A 114 2.42 -8.21 14.46
N GLU A 115 3.56 -7.58 14.70
CA GLU A 115 3.87 -6.91 15.98
C GLU A 115 2.88 -5.77 16.27
N ILE A 116 2.42 -5.05 15.23
CA ILE A 116 1.39 -4.01 15.35
C ILE A 116 0.11 -4.60 15.95
N SER A 117 -0.35 -5.75 15.44
CA SER A 117 -1.52 -6.43 15.98
C SER A 117 -1.31 -6.86 17.42
N LYS A 118 -0.15 -7.44 17.75
CA LYS A 118 0.17 -7.90 19.10
C LYS A 118 0.18 -6.74 20.10
N GLN A 119 0.75 -5.60 19.72
CA GLN A 119 0.80 -4.41 20.56
C GLN A 119 -0.62 -3.89 20.84
N HIS A 120 -1.40 -3.62 19.78
CA HIS A 120 -2.77 -3.10 19.96
C HIS A 120 -3.69 -4.08 20.71
N ILE A 121 -3.53 -5.39 20.49
CA ILE A 121 -4.29 -6.40 21.24
C ILE A 121 -3.94 -6.33 22.74
N ARG A 122 -2.67 -6.23 23.11
CA ARG A 122 -2.26 -6.12 24.53
C ARG A 122 -2.81 -4.86 25.17
N GLU A 123 -2.65 -3.70 24.53
CA GLU A 123 -3.13 -2.42 25.04
C GLU A 123 -4.66 -2.43 25.19
N ASN A 124 -5.38 -2.87 24.17
CA ASN A 124 -6.83 -2.93 24.16
C ASN A 124 -7.37 -3.94 25.16
N TYR A 125 -6.74 -5.12 25.28
CA TYR A 125 -7.15 -6.14 26.24
C TYR A 125 -6.98 -5.68 27.68
N ALA A 126 -5.90 -4.95 28.01
CA ALA A 126 -5.69 -4.37 29.33
C ALA A 126 -6.81 -3.36 29.68
N GLU A 127 -7.19 -2.49 28.74
CA GLU A 127 -8.27 -1.51 28.96
C GLU A 127 -9.64 -2.24 29.07
N ILE A 128 -9.90 -3.24 28.25
CA ILE A 128 -11.11 -4.06 28.33
C ILE A 128 -11.21 -4.71 29.69
N GLN A 129 -10.15 -5.36 30.18
CA GLN A 129 -10.13 -5.99 31.51
C GLN A 129 -10.43 -4.99 32.64
N ARG A 130 -9.91 -3.78 32.52
CA ARG A 130 -10.17 -2.71 33.51
C ARG A 130 -11.65 -2.32 33.54
N ARG A 131 -12.28 -2.19 32.36
CA ARG A 131 -13.68 -1.77 32.26
C ARG A 131 -14.67 -2.89 32.56
N VAL A 132 -14.40 -4.10 32.14
CA VAL A 132 -15.25 -5.27 32.39
C VAL A 132 -15.48 -5.52 33.87
N ARG A 133 -14.51 -5.22 34.73
CA ARG A 133 -14.67 -5.35 36.20
C ARG A 133 -15.83 -4.55 36.79
N ASN A 134 -16.22 -3.47 36.10
CA ASN A 134 -17.29 -2.57 36.53
C ASN A 134 -18.59 -2.77 35.74
N MET A 135 -18.66 -3.76 34.86
CA MET A 135 -19.87 -4.09 34.12
C MET A 135 -20.82 -4.95 34.97
N ASP A 136 -22.09 -4.73 34.81
CA ASP A 136 -23.14 -5.55 35.36
C ASP A 136 -23.63 -6.64 34.37
N ASP A 137 -24.42 -7.61 34.86
CA ASP A 137 -24.98 -8.66 34.04
C ASP A 137 -25.89 -8.11 32.94
N GLU A 138 -26.55 -6.99 33.17
CA GLU A 138 -27.45 -6.33 32.24
C GLU A 138 -26.72 -5.85 30.96
N VAL A 139 -25.57 -5.19 31.14
CA VAL A 139 -24.71 -4.75 30.03
C VAL A 139 -24.16 -5.93 29.25
N ILE A 140 -23.73 -6.99 29.96
CA ILE A 140 -23.15 -8.18 29.29
C ILE A 140 -24.23 -8.95 28.54
N ASN A 141 -25.43 -9.10 29.13
CA ASN A 141 -26.56 -9.70 28.46
C ASN A 141 -26.99 -8.86 27.23
N PHE A 142 -26.97 -7.52 27.35
CA PHE A 142 -27.27 -6.64 26.23
C PHE A 142 -26.20 -6.77 25.10
N LEU A 143 -24.93 -6.87 25.43
CA LEU A 143 -23.88 -7.15 24.45
C LEU A 143 -24.15 -8.44 23.68
N LEU A 144 -24.53 -9.50 24.36
CA LEU A 144 -24.74 -10.82 23.76
C LEU A 144 -26.00 -10.87 22.90
N ASN A 145 -27.14 -10.38 23.42
CA ASN A 145 -28.45 -10.60 22.87
C ASN A 145 -29.10 -9.35 22.26
N GLY A 146 -28.86 -8.16 22.82
CA GLY A 146 -29.41 -6.88 22.38
C GLY A 146 -28.54 -6.21 21.29
N CYS A 147 -27.23 -6.49 21.27
CA CYS A 147 -26.37 -5.97 20.20
C CYS A 147 -26.48 -6.81 18.94
N GLU A 148 -26.72 -6.14 17.82
CA GLU A 148 -26.97 -6.75 16.51
C GLU A 148 -25.90 -6.39 15.49
N LEU A 149 -25.68 -7.31 14.55
CA LEU A 149 -24.81 -7.15 13.39
C LEU A 149 -25.62 -7.38 12.11
N THR A 150 -25.44 -6.53 11.13
CA THR A 150 -25.87 -6.84 9.76
C THR A 150 -24.85 -7.81 9.17
N TYR A 151 -25.28 -9.06 8.97
CA TYR A 151 -24.42 -10.15 8.53
C TYR A 151 -24.71 -10.49 7.08
N LEU A 152 -23.71 -10.27 6.19
CA LEU A 152 -23.78 -10.55 4.77
C LEU A 152 -22.88 -11.73 4.44
N VAL A 153 -23.46 -12.73 3.76
CA VAL A 153 -22.72 -13.87 3.22
C VAL A 153 -22.69 -13.75 1.70
N ILE A 154 -21.49 -13.77 1.14
CA ILE A 154 -21.23 -13.63 -0.29
C ILE A 154 -20.38 -14.82 -0.72
N ASP A 155 -20.72 -15.48 -1.83
CA ASP A 155 -19.99 -16.62 -2.39
C ASP A 155 -18.97 -16.23 -3.46
N ASP A 156 -19.03 -15.00 -3.98
CA ASP A 156 -18.01 -14.43 -4.85
C ASP A 156 -17.13 -13.42 -4.09
N LEU A 157 -15.86 -13.71 -4.00
CA LEU A 157 -14.88 -12.84 -3.29
C LEU A 157 -14.74 -11.47 -3.93
N SER A 158 -14.90 -11.36 -5.27
CA SER A 158 -14.83 -10.09 -5.99
C SER A 158 -15.97 -9.17 -5.61
N GLU A 159 -17.20 -9.73 -5.55
CA GLU A 159 -18.37 -8.99 -5.10
C GLU A 159 -18.27 -8.63 -3.62
N ALA A 160 -17.71 -9.51 -2.78
CA ALA A 160 -17.47 -9.21 -1.38
C ALA A 160 -16.55 -7.98 -1.21
N PHE A 161 -15.50 -7.87 -2.02
CA PHE A 161 -14.65 -6.69 -2.01
C PHE A 161 -15.32 -5.44 -2.60
N GLN A 162 -16.13 -5.58 -3.65
CA GLN A 162 -16.89 -4.43 -4.18
C GLN A 162 -17.90 -3.90 -3.16
N PHE A 163 -18.56 -4.82 -2.43
CA PHE A 163 -19.47 -4.45 -1.35
C PHE A 163 -18.76 -3.77 -0.20
N PHE A 164 -17.60 -4.30 0.22
CA PHE A 164 -16.72 -3.69 1.20
C PHE A 164 -16.30 -2.28 0.79
N ASP A 165 -15.92 -2.08 -0.47
CA ASP A 165 -15.50 -0.79 -1.02
C ASP A 165 -16.64 0.23 -1.03
N SER A 166 -17.83 -0.21 -1.40
CA SER A 166 -19.04 0.64 -1.39
C SER A 166 -19.47 1.05 0.02
N GLN A 167 -19.31 0.19 1.02
CA GLN A 167 -19.61 0.50 2.42
C GLN A 167 -18.56 1.42 3.06
N ASN A 168 -17.29 1.27 2.71
CA ASN A 168 -16.22 2.13 3.20
C ASN A 168 -16.26 3.56 2.66
N SER A 169 -17.02 3.82 1.59
CA SER A 169 -17.28 5.18 1.11
C SER A 169 -18.00 6.07 2.14
N ARG A 170 -18.56 5.47 3.19
CA ARG A 170 -19.20 6.15 4.33
C ARG A 170 -18.33 6.25 5.59
N GLY A 171 -17.12 5.61 5.60
CA GLY A 171 -16.16 5.61 6.70
C GLY A 171 -14.81 6.24 6.30
N LYS A 172 -13.73 5.78 6.93
CA LYS A 172 -12.37 6.14 6.48
C LYS A 172 -12.11 5.43 5.16
N GLU A 173 -11.95 6.20 4.11
CA GLU A 173 -11.67 5.67 2.77
C GLU A 173 -10.43 4.76 2.77
N LEU A 174 -10.51 3.65 2.02
CA LEU A 174 -9.34 2.82 1.73
C LEU A 174 -8.42 3.57 0.77
N ASP A 175 -7.14 3.45 1.02
CA ASP A 175 -6.15 3.94 0.09
C ASP A 175 -6.13 3.07 -1.19
N PRO A 176 -5.79 3.64 -2.36
CA PRO A 176 -5.75 2.89 -3.62
C PRO A 176 -4.86 1.63 -3.56
N HIS A 177 -3.79 1.65 -2.78
CA HIS A 177 -2.90 0.50 -2.61
C HIS A 177 -3.52 -0.64 -1.79
N ASP A 178 -4.46 -0.35 -0.86
CA ASP A 178 -5.20 -1.40 -0.14
C ASP A 178 -6.13 -2.17 -1.09
N LEU A 179 -6.74 -1.47 -2.06
CA LEU A 179 -7.57 -2.08 -3.10
C LEU A 179 -6.73 -2.97 -4.03
N LEU A 180 -5.53 -2.52 -4.39
CA LEU A 180 -4.59 -3.32 -5.19
C LEU A 180 -4.15 -4.58 -4.45
N LYS A 181 -3.85 -4.47 -3.15
CA LYS A 181 -3.55 -5.63 -2.31
C LYS A 181 -4.67 -6.66 -2.41
N ALA A 182 -5.91 -6.23 -2.15
CA ALA A 182 -7.07 -7.12 -2.19
C ALA A 182 -7.26 -7.78 -3.56
N TYR A 183 -7.09 -7.01 -4.64
CA TYR A 183 -7.19 -7.51 -6.01
C TYR A 183 -6.14 -8.60 -6.29
N HIS A 184 -4.87 -8.35 -6.01
CA HIS A 184 -3.79 -9.30 -6.32
C HIS A 184 -3.82 -10.54 -5.41
N LEU A 185 -4.29 -10.41 -4.16
CA LEU A 185 -4.53 -11.56 -3.29
C LEU A 185 -5.63 -12.49 -3.82
N ARG A 186 -6.67 -11.93 -4.45
CA ARG A 186 -7.66 -12.73 -5.16
C ARG A 186 -7.05 -13.51 -6.32
N GLU A 187 -6.18 -12.86 -7.10
CA GLU A 187 -5.53 -13.49 -8.25
C GLU A 187 -4.60 -14.65 -7.82
N LEU A 188 -4.01 -14.60 -6.62
CA LEU A 188 -3.20 -15.69 -6.06
C LEU A 188 -3.96 -17.01 -5.92
N ARG A 189 -5.26 -16.99 -5.65
CA ARG A 189 -6.07 -18.20 -5.50
C ARG A 189 -6.23 -19.00 -6.78
N THR A 190 -5.93 -18.41 -7.91
CA THR A 190 -5.97 -19.05 -9.22
C THR A 190 -4.60 -19.61 -9.63
N GLU A 191 -3.57 -19.39 -8.84
CA GLU A 191 -2.23 -19.96 -9.06
C GLU A 191 -2.16 -21.37 -8.44
N PRO A 192 -1.61 -22.38 -9.11
CA PRO A 192 -1.31 -23.66 -8.51
C PRO A 192 -0.26 -23.41 -7.41
N THR A 193 -0.65 -23.65 -6.17
CA THR A 193 0.17 -23.37 -4.97
C THR A 193 1.38 -24.30 -4.92
N LYS A 194 2.53 -23.86 -5.41
CA LYS A 194 3.80 -24.54 -5.12
C LYS A 194 4.40 -24.13 -3.75
N ASP A 195 3.97 -22.99 -3.19
CA ASP A 195 4.58 -22.47 -1.96
C ASP A 195 3.66 -21.51 -1.20
N GLU A 196 2.72 -22.04 -0.42
CA GLU A 196 1.91 -21.24 0.51
C GLU A 196 2.79 -20.44 1.51
N ILE A 197 3.98 -20.95 1.81
CA ILE A 197 4.96 -20.31 2.69
C ILE A 197 5.52 -19.02 2.06
N ASN A 198 5.84 -19.02 0.76
CA ASN A 198 6.35 -17.84 0.07
C ASN A 198 5.27 -16.76 -0.09
N VAL A 199 4.06 -17.15 -0.44
CA VAL A 199 2.92 -16.22 -0.51
C VAL A 199 2.70 -15.53 0.83
N THR A 200 2.72 -16.30 1.93
CA THR A 200 2.56 -15.74 3.27
C THR A 200 3.67 -14.74 3.61
N LYS A 201 4.93 -15.03 3.26
CA LYS A 201 6.06 -14.11 3.48
C LYS A 201 5.92 -12.81 2.67
N LEU A 202 5.49 -12.89 1.41
CA LEU A 202 5.31 -11.71 0.56
C LEU A 202 4.19 -10.80 1.06
N VAL A 203 3.08 -11.40 1.49
CA VAL A 203 1.96 -10.64 2.09
C VAL A 203 2.39 -10.04 3.42
N GLN A 204 3.17 -10.76 4.25
CA GLN A 204 3.72 -10.23 5.49
C GLN A 204 4.66 -9.06 5.22
N ALA A 205 5.57 -9.18 4.25
CA ALA A 205 6.46 -8.09 3.85
C ALA A 205 5.70 -6.83 3.44
N TRP A 206 4.58 -6.99 2.71
CA TRP A 206 3.69 -5.87 2.40
C TRP A 206 3.07 -5.25 3.65
N GLU A 207 2.61 -6.06 4.60
CA GLU A 207 1.97 -5.58 5.84
C GLU A 207 2.93 -4.89 6.78
N ASP A 208 4.20 -5.29 6.76
CA ASP A 208 5.27 -4.69 7.55
C ASP A 208 5.76 -3.35 6.98
N MET A 209 5.40 -3.03 5.72
CA MET A 209 5.68 -1.71 5.15
C MET A 209 4.85 -0.63 5.82
N ASP A 210 5.47 0.50 6.10
CA ASP A 210 4.74 1.70 6.55
C ASP A 210 3.75 2.16 5.48
N SER A 211 2.47 2.34 5.86
CA SER A 211 1.39 2.69 4.93
C SER A 211 1.65 4.01 4.19
N LYS A 212 2.34 4.99 4.82
CA LYS A 212 2.67 6.27 4.18
C LYS A 212 3.79 6.09 3.15
N GLN A 213 4.78 5.24 3.44
CA GLN A 213 5.85 4.91 2.50
C GLN A 213 5.28 4.18 1.29
N LEU A 214 4.38 3.23 1.51
CA LEU A 214 3.71 2.48 0.45
C LEU A 214 2.83 3.40 -0.42
N ALA A 215 2.02 4.28 0.21
CA ALA A 215 1.24 5.29 -0.49
C ALA A 215 2.14 6.22 -1.33
N SER A 216 3.29 6.63 -0.79
CA SER A 216 4.27 7.45 -1.51
C SER A 216 4.90 6.71 -2.69
N LEU A 217 5.29 5.44 -2.52
CA LEU A 217 5.84 4.62 -3.59
C LEU A 217 4.85 4.52 -4.77
N PHE A 218 3.59 4.24 -4.51
CA PHE A 218 2.57 4.19 -5.56
C PHE A 218 2.31 5.55 -6.19
N SER A 219 1.96 6.57 -5.37
CA SER A 219 1.48 7.85 -5.87
C SER A 219 2.58 8.73 -6.44
N ASN A 220 3.74 8.78 -5.79
CA ASN A 220 4.82 9.70 -6.19
C ASN A 220 5.79 9.09 -7.18
N PHE A 221 5.89 7.76 -7.26
CA PHE A 221 6.87 7.09 -8.12
C PHE A 221 6.21 6.22 -9.19
N LEU A 222 5.69 5.06 -8.85
CA LEU A 222 5.25 4.07 -9.83
C LEU A 222 4.15 4.61 -10.75
N TYR A 223 3.13 5.26 -10.19
CA TYR A 223 2.03 5.86 -10.97
C TYR A 223 2.55 6.93 -11.92
N ARG A 224 3.38 7.86 -11.42
CA ARG A 224 3.90 8.96 -12.22
C ARG A 224 4.82 8.50 -13.32
N ILE A 225 5.76 7.61 -13.04
CA ILE A 225 6.66 7.06 -14.04
C ILE A 225 5.86 6.35 -15.14
N ARG A 226 4.88 5.50 -14.77
CA ARG A 226 4.02 4.80 -15.73
C ARG A 226 3.18 5.73 -16.59
N GLY A 227 2.68 6.82 -16.03
CA GLY A 227 1.89 7.80 -16.76
C GLY A 227 2.76 8.70 -17.64
N TRP A 228 3.82 9.29 -17.08
CA TRP A 228 4.72 10.18 -17.82
C TRP A 228 5.48 9.47 -18.95
N SER A 229 5.87 8.21 -18.76
CA SER A 229 6.48 7.41 -19.84
C SER A 229 5.55 7.19 -21.04
N LYS A 230 4.23 7.30 -20.84
CA LYS A 230 3.20 7.26 -21.90
C LYS A 230 2.83 8.65 -22.43
N GLY A 231 3.40 9.73 -21.87
CA GLY A 231 3.06 11.10 -22.21
C GLY A 231 1.78 11.62 -21.55
N ASN A 232 1.25 10.92 -20.54
CA ASN A 232 0.03 11.31 -19.84
C ASN A 232 0.33 12.15 -18.61
N SER A 233 -0.57 13.10 -18.28
CA SER A 233 -0.56 13.80 -16.99
C SER A 233 -0.74 12.80 -15.83
N SER A 234 0.07 12.95 -14.77
CA SER A 234 0.11 11.99 -13.65
C SER A 234 0.23 12.69 -12.29
N ARG A 235 -0.68 13.61 -12.01
CA ARG A 235 -0.66 14.47 -10.81
C ARG A 235 -1.08 13.74 -9.55
N TYR A 236 -2.21 13.04 -9.62
CA TYR A 236 -2.86 12.43 -8.46
C TYR A 236 -3.21 10.98 -8.74
N PHE A 237 -2.74 10.09 -7.89
CA PHE A 237 -3.12 8.69 -7.92
C PHE A 237 -4.39 8.48 -7.12
N THR A 238 -5.45 8.06 -7.77
CA THR A 238 -6.77 7.88 -7.18
C THR A 238 -7.28 6.45 -7.35
N LYS A 239 -8.41 6.14 -6.76
CA LYS A 239 -9.07 4.83 -6.94
C LYS A 239 -9.44 4.55 -8.40
N ALA A 240 -9.66 5.58 -9.22
CA ALA A 240 -9.92 5.43 -10.65
C ALA A 240 -8.70 4.92 -11.43
N ASP A 241 -7.50 5.17 -10.90
CA ASP A 241 -6.24 4.85 -11.58
C ASP A 241 -5.69 3.45 -11.23
N ILE A 242 -6.33 2.73 -10.31
CA ILE A 242 -5.84 1.40 -9.85
C ILE A 242 -5.71 0.39 -10.99
N ASN A 243 -6.48 0.57 -12.07
CA ASN A 243 -6.41 -0.31 -13.24
C ASN A 243 -5.04 -0.28 -13.94
N LEU A 244 -4.24 0.78 -13.75
CA LEU A 244 -2.86 0.85 -14.24
C LEU A 244 -1.94 -0.20 -13.57
N PHE A 245 -2.35 -0.72 -12.42
CA PHE A 245 -1.62 -1.74 -11.66
C PHE A 245 -2.32 -3.11 -11.66
N LYS A 246 -3.42 -3.26 -12.39
CA LYS A 246 -4.03 -4.55 -12.68
C LYS A 246 -3.50 -5.02 -14.03
N GLY A 247 -2.87 -6.17 -14.01
CA GLY A 247 -2.24 -6.73 -15.19
C GLY A 247 -2.91 -8.02 -15.67
N VAL A 248 -2.11 -8.95 -16.13
CA VAL A 248 -2.56 -10.24 -16.67
C VAL A 248 -2.39 -11.35 -15.66
N ASN A 249 -3.30 -12.32 -15.69
CA ASN A 249 -3.17 -13.58 -14.98
C ASN A 249 -2.75 -14.66 -15.98
N LEU A 250 -1.51 -15.14 -15.86
CA LEU A 250 -0.94 -16.10 -16.80
C LEU A 250 -1.61 -17.49 -16.74
N ASN A 251 -2.38 -17.76 -15.69
CA ASN A 251 -3.10 -19.04 -15.52
C ASN A 251 -4.54 -18.98 -16.06
N LYS A 252 -5.03 -17.80 -16.44
CA LYS A 252 -6.36 -17.63 -17.04
C LYS A 252 -6.27 -17.70 -18.57
N THR A 253 -7.08 -18.42 -19.13
CA THR A 253 -7.46 -19.09 -20.33
C THR A 253 -7.18 -18.46 -21.70
N GLU A 254 -7.07 -17.18 -21.90
CA GLU A 254 -6.72 -16.62 -23.21
C GLU A 254 -5.23 -16.37 -23.31
N LYS A 255 -4.56 -17.17 -24.13
CA LYS A 255 -3.13 -17.02 -24.40
C LYS A 255 -2.93 -16.15 -25.63
N TYR A 256 -2.51 -14.92 -25.39
CA TYR A 256 -2.00 -14.04 -26.44
C TYR A 256 -0.48 -14.25 -26.59
N PRO A 257 0.14 -14.01 -27.78
CA PRO A 257 1.58 -14.16 -27.96
C PRO A 257 2.44 -13.44 -26.92
N TYR A 258 2.03 -12.23 -26.50
CA TYR A 258 2.77 -11.48 -25.47
C TYR A 258 2.65 -12.12 -24.08
N THR A 259 1.53 -12.80 -23.76
CA THR A 259 1.37 -13.49 -22.47
C THR A 259 2.20 -14.77 -22.41
N GLU A 260 2.44 -15.43 -23.55
CA GLU A 260 3.36 -16.56 -23.64
C GLU A 260 4.80 -16.13 -23.39
N LEU A 261 5.21 -14.97 -23.94
CA LEU A 261 6.52 -14.39 -23.65
C LEU A 261 6.67 -14.04 -22.17
N LEU A 262 5.64 -13.44 -21.57
CA LEU A 262 5.65 -13.12 -20.13
C LEU A 262 5.72 -14.40 -19.28
N SER A 263 5.02 -15.47 -19.66
CA SER A 263 5.11 -16.76 -18.98
C SER A 263 6.53 -17.33 -19.04
N PHE A 264 7.15 -17.30 -20.22
CA PHE A 264 8.53 -17.75 -20.39
C PHE A 264 9.52 -16.97 -19.51
N VAL A 265 9.38 -15.63 -19.47
CA VAL A 265 10.23 -14.78 -18.62
C VAL A 265 10.02 -15.10 -17.14
N LYS A 266 8.76 -15.30 -16.72
CA LYS A 266 8.42 -15.69 -15.35
C LYS A 266 9.03 -17.05 -14.99
N ASP A 267 8.82 -18.05 -15.83
CA ASP A 267 9.32 -19.41 -15.60
C ASP A 267 10.85 -19.44 -15.50
N HIS A 268 11.54 -18.65 -16.33
CA HIS A 268 13.00 -18.52 -16.28
C HIS A 268 13.47 -17.81 -15.00
N HIS A 269 12.71 -16.82 -14.51
CA HIS A 269 12.97 -16.13 -13.25
C HIS A 269 12.76 -17.06 -12.06
N ASP A 270 11.66 -17.82 -12.05
CA ASP A 270 11.30 -18.72 -10.94
C ASP A 270 12.20 -19.96 -10.87
N ASN A 271 12.70 -20.40 -12.02
CA ASN A 271 13.56 -21.58 -12.16
C ASN A 271 14.80 -21.23 -13.02
N PRO A 272 15.78 -20.49 -12.50
CA PRO A 272 16.99 -20.21 -13.26
C PRO A 272 17.70 -21.53 -13.59
N ALA A 273 18.07 -21.72 -14.87
CA ALA A 273 18.79 -22.89 -15.31
C ALA A 273 20.04 -23.09 -14.44
N ALA A 274 20.38 -24.33 -14.12
CA ALA A 274 21.49 -24.67 -13.22
C ALA A 274 22.79 -23.96 -13.66
N GLY A 275 23.29 -23.03 -12.84
CA GLY A 275 24.46 -22.21 -13.11
C GLY A 275 24.19 -20.79 -13.65
N GLY A 276 22.94 -20.40 -13.89
CA GLY A 276 22.58 -19.04 -14.23
C GLY A 276 22.64 -18.11 -13.01
N GLN A 277 23.20 -16.91 -13.16
CA GLN A 277 23.05 -15.87 -12.16
C GLN A 277 21.57 -15.53 -12.05
N LYS A 278 21.03 -15.54 -10.84
CA LYS A 278 19.67 -15.09 -10.55
C LYS A 278 19.58 -13.61 -10.98
N ILE A 279 18.86 -13.36 -12.08
CA ILE A 279 18.61 -11.99 -12.51
C ILE A 279 17.71 -11.36 -11.45
N GLU A 280 18.21 -10.36 -10.76
CA GLU A 280 17.38 -9.56 -9.84
C GLU A 280 16.32 -8.86 -10.68
N PHE A 281 15.13 -9.38 -10.68
CA PHE A 281 13.90 -8.88 -11.28
C PHE A 281 14.05 -8.06 -12.57
N PRO A 282 13.69 -8.62 -13.74
CA PRO A 282 13.65 -7.88 -14.99
C PRO A 282 12.37 -7.03 -15.10
N PHE A 283 11.82 -6.53 -13.99
CA PHE A 283 10.64 -5.68 -14.04
C PHE A 283 11.04 -4.29 -14.49
N GLN A 284 10.51 -3.89 -15.63
CA GLN A 284 10.47 -2.48 -15.99
C GLN A 284 9.17 -1.87 -15.47
N ILE A 285 9.27 -0.72 -14.87
CA ILE A 285 8.14 -0.02 -14.25
C ILE A 285 6.97 0.16 -15.22
N ASP A 286 7.23 0.33 -16.52
CA ASP A 286 6.25 0.57 -17.56
C ASP A 286 5.70 -0.70 -18.24
N GLN A 287 6.21 -1.88 -17.88
CA GLN A 287 5.79 -3.15 -18.47
C GLN A 287 4.43 -3.64 -17.96
N THR A 288 3.88 -4.64 -18.65
CA THR A 288 2.67 -5.32 -18.24
C THR A 288 2.89 -6.01 -16.89
N ILE A 289 2.02 -5.74 -15.94
CA ILE A 289 2.07 -6.36 -14.61
C ILE A 289 1.54 -7.79 -14.71
N ILE A 290 2.23 -8.71 -14.05
CA ILE A 290 1.73 -10.05 -13.83
C ILE A 290 1.04 -10.05 -12.46
N ASN A 291 -0.25 -10.45 -12.45
CA ASN A 291 -1.07 -10.47 -11.24
C ASN A 291 -0.60 -11.55 -10.26
N GLY A 292 -1.06 -11.44 -9.02
CA GLY A 292 -0.76 -12.43 -8.01
C GLY A 292 0.59 -12.23 -7.33
N THR A 293 1.37 -13.28 -7.17
CA THR A 293 2.67 -13.30 -6.47
C THR A 293 3.64 -12.26 -7.02
N ASN A 294 3.76 -12.19 -8.35
CA ASN A 294 4.69 -11.28 -9.03
C ASN A 294 4.43 -9.81 -8.73
N PHE A 295 3.18 -9.42 -8.50
CA PHE A 295 2.87 -8.06 -8.10
C PHE A 295 3.48 -7.71 -6.73
N PHE A 296 3.35 -8.59 -5.74
CA PHE A 296 3.92 -8.35 -4.40
C PHE A 296 5.46 -8.32 -4.44
N GLU A 297 6.06 -9.22 -5.22
CA GLU A 297 7.50 -9.23 -5.48
C GLU A 297 7.96 -7.94 -6.15
N MET A 298 7.24 -7.47 -7.16
CA MET A 298 7.49 -6.20 -7.85
C MET A 298 7.49 -5.02 -6.87
N ILE A 299 6.49 -4.93 -6.00
CA ILE A 299 6.41 -3.83 -5.03
C ILE A 299 7.54 -3.90 -4.02
N SER A 300 7.90 -5.09 -3.53
CA SER A 300 9.06 -5.30 -2.65
C SER A 300 10.37 -4.89 -3.34
N HIS A 301 10.54 -5.24 -4.62
CA HIS A 301 11.68 -4.83 -5.42
C HIS A 301 11.78 -3.30 -5.52
N TYR A 302 10.71 -2.62 -5.96
CA TYR A 302 10.75 -1.16 -6.11
C TYR A 302 10.85 -0.41 -4.78
N LYS A 303 10.37 -0.98 -3.68
CA LYS A 303 10.64 -0.43 -2.35
C LYS A 303 12.13 -0.46 -2.03
N ASN A 304 12.81 -1.57 -2.33
CA ASN A 304 14.25 -1.69 -2.14
C ASN A 304 15.04 -0.73 -3.06
N VAL A 305 14.61 -0.58 -4.32
CA VAL A 305 15.21 0.38 -5.27
C VAL A 305 15.04 1.81 -4.75
N PHE A 306 13.86 2.16 -4.26
CA PHE A 306 13.57 3.47 -3.68
C PHE A 306 14.47 3.79 -2.48
N ASP A 307 14.69 2.83 -1.59
CA ASP A 307 15.55 3.00 -0.43
C ASP A 307 17.03 3.15 -0.86
N LYS A 308 17.48 2.39 -1.86
CA LYS A 308 18.84 2.47 -2.41
C LYS A 308 19.12 3.81 -3.14
N ILE A 309 18.16 4.34 -3.89
CA ILE A 309 18.30 5.64 -4.58
C ILE A 309 18.60 6.76 -3.58
N ARG A 310 18.03 6.69 -2.39
CA ARG A 310 18.31 7.67 -1.32
C ARG A 310 19.67 7.47 -0.65
N ALA A 311 20.16 6.23 -0.61
CA ALA A 311 21.44 5.89 0.01
C ALA A 311 22.66 6.06 -0.90
N LEU A 312 22.46 6.14 -2.21
CA LEU A 312 23.41 6.25 -3.34
C LEU A 312 24.76 5.51 -3.18
N PRO A 313 25.31 4.94 -4.25
CA PRO A 313 26.53 4.14 -4.18
C PRO A 313 27.78 5.03 -3.91
N ASP A 314 28.74 4.48 -3.18
CA ASP A 314 29.99 5.15 -2.79
C ASP A 314 30.91 5.51 -3.97
N ASN A 315 30.75 4.87 -5.12
CA ASN A 315 31.62 4.98 -6.31
C ASN A 315 31.16 6.01 -7.36
N LEU A 316 30.41 7.02 -6.95
CA LEU A 316 30.00 8.11 -7.83
C LEU A 316 31.19 9.03 -8.20
N SER A 317 31.13 9.65 -9.39
CA SER A 317 32.06 10.72 -9.77
C SER A 317 31.96 11.91 -8.81
N LYS A 318 33.00 12.76 -8.80
CA LYS A 318 33.05 13.96 -7.95
C LYS A 318 31.83 14.87 -8.18
N ASP A 319 31.49 15.12 -9.45
CA ASP A 319 30.37 16.00 -9.79
C ASP A 319 29.02 15.38 -9.38
N ALA A 320 28.82 14.08 -9.57
CA ALA A 320 27.59 13.40 -9.12
C ALA A 320 27.44 13.42 -7.59
N LYS A 321 28.52 13.23 -6.85
CA LYS A 321 28.53 13.36 -5.38
C LYS A 321 28.15 14.77 -4.95
N GLU A 322 28.78 15.78 -5.55
CA GLU A 322 28.50 17.19 -5.24
C GLU A 322 27.05 17.57 -5.54
N ILE A 323 26.47 17.08 -6.64
CA ILE A 323 25.04 17.24 -6.95
C ILE A 323 24.20 16.66 -5.83
N VAL A 324 24.43 15.40 -5.48
CA VAL A 324 23.63 14.69 -4.47
C VAL A 324 23.73 15.37 -3.12
N ASP A 325 24.92 15.75 -2.69
CA ASP A 325 25.15 16.47 -1.45
C ASP A 325 24.41 17.83 -1.47
N THR A 326 24.44 18.51 -2.60
CA THR A 326 23.77 19.81 -2.76
C THR A 326 22.25 19.65 -2.69
N ILE A 327 21.64 18.75 -3.47
CA ILE A 327 20.18 18.57 -3.48
C ILE A 327 19.62 18.05 -2.16
N ASN A 328 20.46 17.44 -1.32
CA ASN A 328 20.10 17.00 0.02
C ASN A 328 20.23 18.08 1.09
N ASN A 329 21.00 19.18 0.83
CA ASN A 329 21.41 20.12 1.88
C ASN A 329 21.31 21.61 1.49
N TYR A 330 20.69 21.98 0.35
CA TYR A 330 20.54 23.39 0.01
C TYR A 330 19.38 24.07 0.76
N ALA A 331 19.46 25.38 0.93
CA ALA A 331 18.55 26.15 1.77
C ALA A 331 17.07 26.12 1.31
N GLY A 332 16.81 25.75 0.06
CA GLY A 332 15.46 25.66 -0.51
C GLY A 332 14.80 24.30 -0.46
N MET A 333 15.51 23.22 -0.09
CA MET A 333 15.09 21.83 -0.29
C MET A 333 13.74 21.48 0.34
N ASP A 334 13.34 22.16 1.41
CA ASP A 334 12.10 21.89 2.14
C ASP A 334 10.87 22.62 1.60
N ARG A 335 11.03 23.55 0.66
CA ARG A 335 9.89 24.22 0.00
C ARG A 335 9.11 23.22 -0.83
N THR A 336 7.80 23.41 -0.90
CA THR A 336 6.88 22.52 -1.64
C THR A 336 7.31 22.35 -3.12
N GLY A 337 7.65 23.44 -3.80
CA GLY A 337 8.09 23.40 -5.19
C GLY A 337 9.40 22.63 -5.39
N ASP A 338 10.34 22.77 -4.45
CA ASP A 338 11.63 22.06 -4.50
C ASP A 338 11.44 20.54 -4.21
N LYS A 339 10.51 20.19 -3.35
CA LYS A 339 10.10 18.78 -3.15
C LYS A 339 9.52 18.16 -4.42
N TYR A 340 8.81 18.92 -5.25
CA TYR A 340 8.34 18.45 -6.55
C TYR A 340 9.48 18.25 -7.53
N VAL A 341 10.44 19.16 -7.59
CA VAL A 341 11.64 19.02 -8.43
C VAL A 341 12.47 17.81 -7.98
N ARG A 342 12.67 17.65 -6.68
CA ARG A 342 13.34 16.48 -6.12
C ARG A 342 12.64 15.18 -6.50
N MET A 343 11.34 15.14 -6.41
CA MET A 343 10.54 13.98 -6.77
C MET A 343 10.70 13.58 -8.24
N ILE A 344 10.67 14.53 -9.20
CA ILE A 344 10.88 14.19 -10.61
C ILE A 344 12.30 13.74 -10.89
N PHE A 345 13.30 14.29 -10.19
CA PHE A 345 14.67 13.81 -10.23
C PHE A 345 14.75 12.34 -9.76
N ASP A 346 14.20 12.04 -8.58
CA ASP A 346 14.20 10.69 -8.01
C ASP A 346 13.43 9.70 -8.91
N CYS A 347 12.30 10.11 -9.51
CA CYS A 347 11.53 9.30 -10.46
C CYS A 347 12.33 8.98 -11.73
N ALA A 348 12.99 9.98 -12.32
CA ALA A 348 13.75 9.78 -13.53
C ALA A 348 14.98 8.89 -13.30
N LEU A 349 15.67 9.10 -12.17
CA LEU A 349 16.79 8.26 -11.77
C LEU A 349 16.37 6.82 -11.51
N MET A 350 15.26 6.62 -10.79
CA MET A 350 14.69 5.30 -10.56
C MET A 350 14.37 4.57 -11.86
N TYR A 351 13.77 5.28 -12.82
CA TYR A 351 13.39 4.69 -14.09
C TYR A 351 14.59 4.39 -14.98
N TYR A 352 15.63 5.25 -14.94
CA TYR A 352 16.90 4.99 -15.61
C TYR A 352 17.56 3.72 -15.07
N LEU A 353 17.67 3.62 -13.75
CA LEU A 353 18.28 2.45 -13.10
C LEU A 353 17.47 1.17 -13.32
N ASP A 354 16.14 1.26 -13.35
CA ASP A 354 15.26 0.13 -13.66
C ASP A 354 15.53 -0.44 -15.06
N LYS A 355 15.78 0.44 -16.03
CA LYS A 355 15.98 0.02 -17.43
C LYS A 355 17.41 -0.35 -17.77
N PHE A 356 18.40 0.41 -17.28
CA PHE A 356 19.81 0.28 -17.69
C PHE A 356 20.72 -0.27 -16.59
N GLY A 357 20.17 -0.50 -15.38
CA GLY A 357 20.95 -0.94 -14.22
C GLY A 357 21.96 0.15 -13.75
N ASP A 358 22.92 -0.26 -12.92
CA ASP A 358 23.95 0.61 -12.34
C ASP A 358 25.05 1.00 -13.35
N ARG A 359 24.69 1.12 -14.62
CA ARG A 359 25.65 1.48 -15.67
C ARG A 359 25.73 2.99 -15.83
N GLU A 360 26.89 3.56 -15.50
CA GLU A 360 27.19 5.00 -15.54
C GLU A 360 26.20 5.88 -14.73
N PRO A 361 25.89 5.54 -13.46
CA PRO A 361 24.92 6.28 -12.66
C PRO A 361 25.34 7.75 -12.49
N SER A 362 26.65 8.03 -12.46
CA SER A 362 27.16 9.39 -12.35
C SER A 362 26.73 10.30 -13.51
N LYS A 363 26.82 9.81 -14.75
CA LYS A 363 26.36 10.59 -15.92
C LYS A 363 24.85 10.79 -15.90
N ALA A 364 24.10 9.74 -15.52
CA ALA A 364 22.64 9.84 -15.38
C ALA A 364 22.24 10.87 -14.33
N ILE A 365 22.90 10.89 -13.16
CA ILE A 365 22.67 11.87 -12.10
C ILE A 365 22.87 13.28 -12.61
N VAL A 366 24.00 13.56 -13.29
CA VAL A 366 24.30 14.90 -13.86
C VAL A 366 23.22 15.30 -14.86
N HIS A 367 22.91 14.42 -15.82
CA HIS A 367 21.96 14.72 -16.89
C HIS A 367 20.54 14.97 -16.36
N ILE A 368 20.07 14.10 -15.48
CA ILE A 368 18.74 14.20 -14.84
C ILE A 368 18.69 15.43 -13.91
N PHE A 369 19.78 15.76 -13.21
CA PHE A 369 19.85 16.95 -12.38
C PHE A 369 19.64 18.22 -13.20
N ILE A 370 20.37 18.38 -14.30
CA ILE A 370 20.22 19.56 -15.16
C ILE A 370 18.80 19.65 -15.71
N TRP A 371 18.24 18.53 -16.18
CA TRP A 371 16.87 18.48 -16.66
C TRP A 371 15.84 18.86 -15.59
N ALA A 372 15.93 18.29 -14.38
CA ALA A 372 14.92 18.51 -13.34
C ALA A 372 15.05 19.88 -12.68
N TYR A 373 16.28 20.27 -12.33
CA TYR A 373 16.51 21.49 -11.55
C TYR A 373 16.56 22.77 -12.38
N SER A 374 16.58 22.69 -13.72
CA SER A 374 16.35 23.83 -14.60
C SER A 374 15.03 24.54 -14.24
N LEU A 375 13.98 23.77 -13.96
CA LEU A 375 12.70 24.31 -13.49
C LEU A 375 12.85 25.20 -12.24
N ARG A 376 13.77 24.84 -11.34
CA ARG A 376 13.96 25.61 -10.11
C ARG A 376 14.64 26.94 -10.36
N LEU A 377 15.47 27.02 -11.38
CA LEU A 377 16.13 28.24 -11.78
C LEU A 377 15.28 29.12 -12.72
N GLU A 378 14.35 28.53 -13.47
CA GLU A 378 13.44 29.28 -14.34
C GLU A 378 12.26 29.94 -13.57
N TYR A 379 11.77 29.30 -12.51
CA TYR A 379 10.51 29.70 -11.87
C TYR A 379 10.65 30.04 -10.39
N GLN A 380 10.10 31.16 -9.98
CA GLN A 380 10.03 31.57 -8.58
C GLN A 380 9.19 30.62 -7.73
N SER A 381 8.05 30.20 -8.26
CA SER A 381 7.11 29.31 -7.61
C SER A 381 6.79 28.13 -8.51
N LEU A 382 6.86 26.92 -7.95
CA LEU A 382 6.53 25.69 -8.66
C LEU A 382 5.39 24.98 -7.97
N GLN A 383 4.38 24.67 -8.76
CA GLN A 383 3.27 23.80 -8.37
C GLN A 383 3.41 22.45 -9.08
N LEU A 384 2.77 21.43 -8.54
CA LEU A 384 2.75 20.09 -9.16
C LEU A 384 2.24 20.13 -10.61
N ALA A 385 1.24 20.99 -10.88
CA ALA A 385 0.73 21.18 -12.22
C ALA A 385 1.75 21.72 -13.21
N SER A 386 2.61 22.65 -12.76
CA SER A 386 3.67 23.23 -13.62
C SER A 386 4.73 22.17 -13.95
N VAL A 387 5.10 21.36 -12.96
CA VAL A 387 6.07 20.26 -13.13
C VAL A 387 5.50 19.19 -14.07
N ASP A 388 4.26 18.79 -13.88
CA ASP A 388 3.57 17.81 -14.74
C ASP A 388 3.48 18.32 -16.19
N ASN A 389 3.08 19.59 -16.38
CA ASN A 389 3.03 20.21 -17.72
C ASN A 389 4.41 20.27 -18.39
N TYR A 390 5.47 20.60 -17.64
CA TYR A 390 6.82 20.59 -18.19
C TYR A 390 7.18 19.21 -18.77
N ILE A 391 6.91 18.16 -18.01
CA ILE A 391 7.19 16.78 -18.45
C ILE A 391 6.35 16.42 -19.67
N VAL A 392 5.06 16.70 -19.65
CA VAL A 392 4.14 16.23 -20.70
C VAL A 392 4.32 17.04 -21.99
N THR A 393 4.57 18.36 -21.91
CA THR A 393 4.50 19.25 -23.07
C THR A 393 5.83 19.80 -23.55
N LYS A 394 6.82 19.95 -22.65
CA LYS A 394 8.10 20.56 -23.01
C LYS A 394 9.21 19.53 -23.18
N MET A 395 9.52 18.75 -22.14
CA MET A 395 10.68 17.86 -22.15
C MET A 395 10.43 16.58 -21.35
N ASN A 396 10.03 15.53 -22.05
CA ASN A 396 9.65 14.26 -21.42
C ASN A 396 10.84 13.28 -21.39
N ILE A 397 11.64 13.36 -20.34
CA ILE A 397 12.75 12.42 -20.10
C ILE A 397 12.26 10.98 -19.89
N PHE A 398 11.05 10.79 -19.33
CA PHE A 398 10.49 9.45 -19.11
C PHE A 398 10.17 8.76 -20.43
N LYS A 399 9.58 9.48 -21.39
CA LYS A 399 9.37 8.96 -22.73
C LYS A 399 10.70 8.67 -23.42
N LYS A 400 11.67 9.56 -23.28
CA LYS A 400 13.03 9.35 -23.83
C LYS A 400 13.66 8.09 -23.26
N ILE A 401 13.63 7.89 -21.92
CA ILE A 401 14.14 6.66 -21.28
C ILE A 401 13.39 5.43 -21.82
N LYS A 402 12.06 5.49 -21.92
CA LYS A 402 11.26 4.38 -22.44
C LYS A 402 11.67 3.97 -23.85
N ASP A 403 11.80 4.95 -24.73
CA ASP A 403 12.01 4.70 -26.17
C ASP A 403 13.49 4.43 -26.50
N SER A 404 14.44 4.77 -25.63
CA SER A 404 15.87 4.56 -25.83
C SER A 404 16.24 3.07 -25.79
N VAL A 405 17.02 2.61 -26.76
CA VAL A 405 17.60 1.25 -26.78
C VAL A 405 18.91 1.23 -25.99
N HIS A 406 19.71 2.26 -26.13
CA HIS A 406 21.00 2.42 -25.44
C HIS A 406 20.95 3.58 -24.43
N LYS A 407 21.72 3.45 -23.34
CA LYS A 407 21.80 4.50 -22.31
C LYS A 407 22.33 5.83 -22.86
N GLU A 408 23.20 5.75 -23.88
CA GLU A 408 23.80 6.89 -24.58
C GLU A 408 22.74 7.77 -25.28
N ASP A 409 21.63 7.19 -25.71
CA ASP A 409 20.53 7.92 -26.37
C ASP A 409 19.93 8.98 -25.42
N ILE A 410 19.95 8.71 -24.11
CA ILE A 410 19.45 9.65 -23.11
C ILE A 410 20.37 10.85 -22.99
N PHE A 411 21.69 10.61 -23.00
CA PHE A 411 22.70 11.66 -22.85
C PHE A 411 22.83 12.56 -24.09
N GLN A 412 22.20 12.19 -25.20
CA GLN A 412 22.08 13.01 -26.42
C GLN A 412 20.85 13.94 -26.38
N MET A 413 20.04 13.90 -25.35
CA MET A 413 18.91 14.81 -25.20
C MET A 413 19.42 16.23 -24.95
N ASP A 414 18.94 17.19 -25.74
CA ASP A 414 19.25 18.60 -25.51
C ASP A 414 18.72 19.06 -24.15
N LEU A 415 19.62 19.53 -23.29
CA LEU A 415 19.27 19.99 -21.96
C LEU A 415 19.02 21.50 -21.95
N PRO A 416 18.16 22.00 -21.03
CA PRO A 416 17.89 23.42 -20.92
C PRO A 416 19.13 24.20 -20.53
N PHE A 417 19.40 25.30 -21.23
CA PHE A 417 20.40 26.31 -20.85
C PHE A 417 19.68 27.50 -20.22
N ILE A 418 20.09 27.92 -19.05
CA ILE A 418 19.46 28.98 -18.27
C ILE A 418 20.17 30.31 -18.53
N GLN A 419 19.57 31.20 -19.34
CA GLN A 419 20.11 32.52 -19.64
C GLN A 419 19.88 33.51 -18.48
N LYS A 420 18.67 33.48 -17.87
CA LYS A 420 18.30 34.39 -16.78
C LYS A 420 17.71 33.58 -15.63
N PRO A 421 18.54 33.12 -14.70
CA PRO A 421 18.05 32.38 -13.55
C PRO A 421 17.25 33.31 -12.64
N TYR A 422 16.16 32.75 -12.06
CA TYR A 422 15.46 33.41 -10.96
C TYR A 422 16.41 33.50 -9.76
N GLU A 423 16.72 34.69 -9.32
CA GLU A 423 17.63 34.92 -8.21
C GLU A 423 16.95 34.68 -6.86
N SER A 424 17.59 33.86 -6.05
CA SER A 424 17.16 33.57 -4.69
C SER A 424 18.30 32.96 -3.89
N ASP A 425 18.56 33.48 -2.71
CA ASP A 425 19.54 32.93 -1.78
C ASP A 425 19.34 31.46 -1.49
N LYS A 426 18.06 31.02 -1.59
CA LYS A 426 17.69 29.63 -1.37
C LYS A 426 18.11 28.67 -2.48
N THR A 427 18.45 29.18 -3.67
CA THR A 427 18.84 28.37 -4.83
C THR A 427 20.28 28.63 -5.30
N THR A 428 21.06 29.44 -4.58
CA THR A 428 22.42 29.79 -4.94
C THR A 428 23.29 28.57 -5.24
N LYS A 429 23.32 27.59 -4.36
CA LYS A 429 24.08 26.35 -4.56
C LYS A 429 23.66 25.56 -5.80
N ILE A 430 22.40 25.60 -6.18
CA ILE A 430 21.89 24.97 -7.41
C ILE A 430 22.40 25.76 -8.62
N LYS A 431 22.31 27.11 -8.59
CA LYS A 431 22.86 27.99 -9.63
C LYS A 431 24.33 27.75 -9.83
N ASP A 432 25.14 27.71 -8.76
CA ASP A 432 26.59 27.49 -8.80
C ASP A 432 26.94 26.17 -9.52
N LEU A 433 26.20 25.09 -9.27
CA LEU A 433 26.37 23.82 -9.98
C LEU A 433 26.04 23.95 -11.47
N PHE A 434 24.98 24.67 -11.85
CA PHE A 434 24.61 24.89 -13.25
C PHE A 434 25.68 25.72 -13.98
N VAL A 435 26.21 26.77 -13.34
CA VAL A 435 27.31 27.58 -13.88
C VAL A 435 28.58 26.73 -14.06
N LYS A 436 28.95 25.95 -13.04
CA LYS A 436 30.08 25.03 -13.08
C LYS A 436 30.02 24.04 -14.23
N MET A 437 28.80 23.57 -14.55
CA MET A 437 28.56 22.61 -15.62
C MET A 437 28.28 23.25 -16.98
N ASN A 438 28.37 24.57 -17.11
CA ASN A 438 28.10 25.36 -18.32
C ASN A 438 26.64 25.26 -18.82
N TYR A 439 25.66 25.18 -17.90
CA TYR A 439 24.23 25.21 -18.21
C TYR A 439 23.49 26.46 -17.69
N CYS A 440 24.23 27.43 -17.17
CA CYS A 440 23.70 28.73 -16.75
C CYS A 440 24.73 29.84 -17.06
N GLU A 441 24.26 31.02 -17.49
CA GLU A 441 25.12 32.18 -17.62
C GLU A 441 25.70 32.61 -16.26
N GLN A 442 27.00 32.99 -16.26
CA GLN A 442 27.57 33.73 -15.15
C GLN A 442 27.03 35.17 -15.23
N ASN A 443 26.28 35.58 -14.24
CA ASN A 443 26.02 37.01 -14.09
C ASN A 443 27.32 37.66 -13.60
N ASP A 444 27.87 38.59 -14.38
CA ASP A 444 28.95 39.48 -13.99
C ASP A 444 28.56 40.32 -12.75
#